data_4f00726c7c1e464499834c46d416807e
#
_entry.id   4f00726c7c1e464499834c46d416807e
#
_cell.length_a   1.000
_cell.length_b   1.000
_cell.length_c   1.000
_cell.angle_alpha   90.00
_cell.angle_beta   90.00
_cell.angle_gamma   90.00
#
_symmetry.space_group_name_H-M   'P 1'
#
loop_
_entity.id
_entity.type
_entity.pdbx_description
1 polymer ?
#
loop_
_entity_poly.entity_id
_entity_poly.type
_entity_poly.pdbx_seq_one_letter_code
_entity_poly.pdbx_strand_id
1 'polypeptide(L)'
;MTPDDRPSLDLDGSLDPFGTNAGTHSALPGGHESAEGGVEYSTGTTTVGIVAADGVVLATDRRASLGGQFVSNKSVVKVEQVHPTAAVTIAGTVGAAQAYLKQLRAEADLYENRRGSRMSMEALSTVGSAILRGLPVSPLLGGVDPTGADENGAGEPHLYQLDGAGGRIEESAYAATGSGMTVATGALEREYDPDADVEVAVPTAVDAVLAASERDTASGNGVVVARVTGDGVETELRDATGAHMGGAAGGVR
;
A
#
# COMPACT_ATOMS: atom_id res chain seq x y z
N MET A 1 55.00 -32.55 -33.59
CA MET A 1 54.18 -33.62 -34.13
C MET A 1 54.24 -34.77 -33.15
N THR A 2 53.43 -34.74 -32.10
CA THR A 2 53.28 -35.81 -31.10
C THR A 2 51.91 -35.61 -30.41
N PRO A 3 51.33 -36.65 -30.01
CA PRO A 3 49.89 -36.76 -29.87
C PRO A 3 49.44 -36.65 -28.40
N ASP A 4 48.16 -36.52 -28.27
CA ASP A 4 47.34 -37.09 -27.18
C ASP A 4 47.44 -36.42 -25.82
N ASP A 5 46.44 -35.58 -25.55
CA ASP A 5 45.96 -35.31 -24.17
C ASP A 5 44.43 -35.38 -24.16
N ARG A 6 43.94 -36.58 -23.88
CA ARG A 6 42.57 -36.81 -23.49
C ARG A 6 42.51 -36.77 -21.96
N PRO A 7 41.58 -36.06 -21.35
CA PRO A 7 41.38 -36.16 -19.93
C PRO A 7 40.69 -37.50 -19.59
N SER A 8 41.32 -38.25 -18.70
CA SER A 8 40.78 -39.47 -18.09
C SER A 8 39.56 -39.18 -17.23
N LEU A 9 38.50 -39.92 -17.44
CA LEU A 9 37.36 -40.02 -16.54
C LEU A 9 37.72 -40.92 -15.38
N ASP A 10 37.88 -40.35 -14.18
CA ASP A 10 37.88 -41.13 -12.94
C ASP A 10 36.45 -41.40 -12.49
N LEU A 11 36.05 -42.65 -12.64
CA LEU A 11 34.85 -43.22 -12.09
C LEU A 11 35.17 -43.67 -10.64
N ASP A 12 34.97 -42.86 -9.64
CA ASP A 12 34.83 -43.31 -8.28
C ASP A 12 33.48 -42.86 -7.72
N GLY A 13 32.57 -43.82 -7.67
CA GLY A 13 31.21 -43.61 -7.21
C GLY A 13 31.12 -43.71 -5.68
N SER A 14 31.07 -42.59 -5.02
CA SER A 14 30.58 -42.51 -3.65
C SER A 14 29.56 -41.39 -3.53
N LEU A 15 28.31 -41.79 -3.42
CA LEU A 15 27.23 -40.89 -3.03
C LEU A 15 27.34 -40.62 -1.53
N ASP A 16 27.76 -39.43 -1.15
CA ASP A 16 27.68 -38.94 0.21
C ASP A 16 26.33 -38.25 0.41
N PRO A 17 25.36 -38.84 1.14
CA PRO A 17 24.02 -38.28 1.31
C PRO A 17 23.95 -37.10 2.29
N PHE A 18 25.07 -36.69 2.90
CA PHE A 18 25.12 -35.56 3.82
C PHE A 18 26.36 -34.66 3.60
N GLY A 19 26.58 -34.24 2.34
CA GLY A 19 27.67 -33.36 2.00
C GLY A 19 27.56 -32.00 2.72
N THR A 20 28.25 -31.87 3.83
CA THR A 20 28.57 -30.61 4.46
C THR A 20 29.60 -29.88 3.61
N ASN A 21 29.18 -29.20 2.57
CA ASN A 21 30.04 -28.31 1.82
C ASN A 21 29.80 -26.89 2.34
N ALA A 22 30.71 -26.41 3.17
CA ALA A 22 30.89 -25.01 3.52
C ALA A 22 31.38 -24.26 2.28
N GLY A 23 30.47 -23.88 1.43
CA GLY A 23 30.74 -23.15 0.20
C GLY A 23 29.69 -22.06 0.00
N THR A 24 30.10 -20.85 0.29
CA THR A 24 29.57 -19.57 -0.24
C THR A 24 28.05 -19.54 -0.43
N HIS A 25 27.35 -19.01 0.55
CA HIS A 25 25.97 -18.55 0.39
C HIS A 25 25.93 -17.54 -0.76
N SER A 26 25.45 -18.01 -1.92
CA SER A 26 24.97 -17.14 -2.96
C SER A 26 23.77 -16.40 -2.39
N ALA A 27 23.93 -15.11 -2.15
CA ALA A 27 22.87 -14.23 -1.74
C ALA A 27 21.73 -14.31 -2.77
N LEU A 28 20.50 -14.51 -2.27
CA LEU A 28 19.29 -14.35 -3.07
C LEU A 28 19.32 -12.95 -3.70
N PRO A 29 18.95 -12.78 -4.97
CA PRO A 29 18.86 -11.47 -5.61
C PRO A 29 17.63 -10.74 -5.08
N GLY A 30 17.84 -9.89 -4.09
CA GLY A 30 16.81 -9.10 -3.40
C GLY A 30 17.37 -7.97 -2.57
N GLY A 31 18.68 -7.83 -2.51
CA GLY A 31 19.33 -6.67 -1.92
C GLY A 31 19.39 -5.55 -2.95
N HIS A 32 18.52 -4.57 -2.87
CA HIS A 32 18.75 -3.26 -3.49
C HIS A 32 19.98 -2.68 -2.80
N GLU A 33 21.09 -2.58 -3.53
CA GLU A 33 22.24 -1.78 -3.11
C GLU A 33 21.77 -0.33 -3.02
N SER A 34 21.62 0.15 -1.78
CA SER A 34 21.31 1.53 -1.46
C SER A 34 22.47 2.40 -1.94
N ALA A 35 22.17 3.38 -2.78
CA ALA A 35 23.12 4.45 -3.12
C ALA A 35 23.59 5.14 -1.83
N GLU A 36 24.87 5.46 -1.77
CA GLU A 36 25.63 5.94 -0.63
C GLU A 36 24.92 6.97 0.27
N GLY A 37 24.74 6.63 1.54
CA GLY A 37 24.84 7.61 2.64
C GLY A 37 23.56 8.24 3.15
N GLY A 38 22.37 7.96 2.64
CA GLY A 38 21.09 8.46 3.21
C GLY A 38 20.46 7.45 4.17
N VAL A 39 20.04 7.88 5.36
CA VAL A 39 19.18 7.08 6.21
C VAL A 39 17.81 6.98 5.52
N GLU A 40 17.56 5.85 4.89
CA GLU A 40 16.28 5.58 4.25
C GLU A 40 15.24 5.23 5.33
N TYR A 41 14.30 6.14 5.55
CA TYR A 41 13.14 5.90 6.42
C TYR A 41 12.12 5.04 5.66
N SER A 42 12.41 3.75 5.52
CA SER A 42 11.41 2.78 5.08
C SER A 42 10.48 2.49 6.26
N THR A 43 9.27 2.98 6.19
CA THR A 43 8.25 2.69 7.19
C THR A 43 7.62 1.35 6.85
N GLY A 44 7.84 0.35 7.72
CA GLY A 44 6.92 -0.78 7.75
C GLY A 44 5.51 -0.23 8.00
N THR A 45 4.52 -0.84 7.40
CA THR A 45 3.17 -0.29 7.34
C THR A 45 2.19 -1.39 7.02
N THR A 46 0.99 -1.29 7.55
CA THR A 46 -0.17 -2.01 7.05
C THR A 46 -1.17 -1.00 6.50
N THR A 47 -1.53 -1.16 5.23
CA THR A 47 -2.62 -0.42 4.63
C THR A 47 -3.63 -1.38 4.04
N VAL A 48 -4.90 -1.04 4.14
CA VAL A 48 -6.02 -1.79 3.55
C VAL A 48 -6.95 -0.85 2.80
N GLY A 49 -7.60 -1.40 1.78
CA GLY A 49 -8.70 -0.77 1.06
C GLY A 49 -9.83 -1.76 0.89
N ILE A 50 -11.07 -1.30 1.02
CA ILE A 50 -12.30 -2.08 0.83
C ILE A 50 -13.20 -1.32 -0.13
N VAL A 51 -13.69 -2.00 -1.17
CA VAL A 51 -14.75 -1.50 -2.03
C VAL A 51 -16.08 -1.79 -1.33
N ALA A 52 -16.84 -0.74 -1.06
CA ALA A 52 -18.16 -0.77 -0.45
C ALA A 52 -19.23 -0.40 -1.49
N ALA A 53 -20.50 -0.63 -1.19
CA ALA A 53 -21.61 -0.39 -2.11
C ALA A 53 -21.75 1.10 -2.53
N ASP A 54 -21.36 2.03 -1.66
CA ASP A 54 -21.51 3.48 -1.83
C ASP A 54 -20.16 4.25 -1.81
N GLY A 55 -19.04 3.55 -1.79
CA GLY A 55 -17.73 4.18 -1.70
C GLY A 55 -16.55 3.24 -1.46
N VAL A 56 -15.47 3.80 -0.94
CA VAL A 56 -14.26 3.06 -0.58
C VAL A 56 -13.83 3.40 0.84
N VAL A 57 -13.47 2.38 1.62
CA VAL A 57 -12.81 2.56 2.91
C VAL A 57 -11.32 2.31 2.73
N LEU A 58 -10.50 3.27 3.15
CA LEU A 58 -9.05 3.10 3.27
C LEU A 58 -8.67 3.16 4.76
N ALA A 59 -7.83 2.23 5.21
CA ALA A 59 -7.33 2.26 6.58
C ALA A 59 -5.84 1.96 6.64
N THR A 60 -5.16 2.60 7.60
CA THR A 60 -3.71 2.43 7.80
C THR A 60 -3.37 2.40 9.27
N ASP A 61 -2.30 1.71 9.64
CA ASP A 61 -1.71 1.86 10.95
C ASP A 61 -1.03 3.24 11.11
N ARG A 62 -0.56 3.56 12.32
CA ARG A 62 0.01 4.88 12.65
C ARG A 62 1.48 4.86 13.05
N ARG A 63 2.14 3.70 12.99
CA ARG A 63 3.55 3.55 13.36
C ARG A 63 4.46 3.90 12.18
N ALA A 64 5.48 4.72 12.43
CA ALA A 64 6.66 4.79 11.56
C ALA A 64 7.82 4.10 12.23
N SER A 65 8.48 3.19 11.53
CA SER A 65 9.63 2.46 12.03
C SER A 65 10.84 2.61 11.08
N LEU A 66 12.02 2.46 11.62
CA LEU A 66 13.25 2.36 10.84
C LEU A 66 13.55 0.88 10.64
N GLY A 67 13.41 0.39 9.42
CA GLY A 67 13.65 -1.01 9.06
C GLY A 67 12.85 -2.03 9.85
N GLY A 68 11.68 -1.65 10.39
CA GLY A 68 10.86 -2.51 11.23
C GLY A 68 11.39 -2.77 12.65
N GLN A 69 12.58 -2.25 12.99
CA GLN A 69 13.27 -2.55 14.26
C GLN A 69 13.15 -1.42 15.29
N PHE A 70 13.05 -0.18 14.86
CA PHE A 70 12.98 0.98 15.74
C PHE A 70 11.78 1.86 15.42
N VAL A 71 10.94 2.13 16.42
CA VAL A 71 9.77 3.01 16.26
C VAL A 71 10.22 4.46 16.32
N SER A 72 10.18 5.16 15.20
CA SER A 72 10.56 6.58 15.09
C SER A 72 9.40 7.53 15.39
N ASN A 73 8.16 7.13 15.05
CA ASN A 73 6.97 7.93 15.31
C ASN A 73 5.75 7.01 15.53
N LYS A 74 4.83 7.42 16.42
CA LYS A 74 3.63 6.67 16.80
C LYS A 74 2.32 7.32 16.36
N SER A 75 2.39 8.40 15.60
CA SER A 75 1.24 9.25 15.29
C SER A 75 1.20 9.69 13.82
N VAL A 76 1.80 8.91 12.92
CA VAL A 76 1.84 9.23 11.50
C VAL A 76 0.46 9.01 10.89
N VAL A 77 0.05 9.94 10.04
CA VAL A 77 -1.10 9.78 9.15
C VAL A 77 -0.55 9.27 7.81
N LYS A 78 -1.02 8.11 7.37
CA LYS A 78 -0.55 7.42 6.16
C LYS A 78 -1.66 7.28 5.11
N VAL A 79 -2.73 8.02 5.24
CA VAL A 79 -3.77 8.17 4.23
C VAL A 79 -3.98 9.64 3.97
N GLU A 80 -3.97 10.03 2.70
CA GLU A 80 -3.99 11.43 2.27
C GLU A 80 -4.97 11.62 1.13
N GLN A 81 -5.82 12.63 1.23
CA GLN A 81 -6.68 13.04 0.12
C GLN A 81 -5.83 13.60 -1.02
N VAL A 82 -6.07 13.12 -2.24
CA VAL A 82 -5.36 13.55 -3.46
C VAL A 82 -6.27 14.18 -4.51
N HIS A 83 -7.57 13.96 -4.37
CA HIS A 83 -8.63 14.48 -5.24
C HIS A 83 -9.88 14.70 -4.38
N PRO A 84 -10.85 15.54 -4.75
CA PRO A 84 -12.07 15.75 -3.96
C PRO A 84 -12.80 14.46 -3.53
N THR A 85 -12.78 13.45 -4.39
CA THR A 85 -13.43 12.14 -4.15
C THR A 85 -12.43 10.98 -4.19
N ALA A 86 -11.14 11.21 -3.88
CA ALA A 86 -10.15 10.16 -3.84
C ALA A 86 -9.07 10.40 -2.77
N ALA A 87 -8.60 9.30 -2.20
CA ALA A 87 -7.50 9.28 -1.24
C ALA A 87 -6.51 8.16 -1.56
N VAL A 88 -5.29 8.30 -1.05
CA VAL A 88 -4.18 7.37 -1.24
C VAL A 88 -3.63 6.94 0.11
N THR A 89 -3.40 5.65 0.28
CA THR A 89 -2.60 5.14 1.40
C THR A 89 -1.11 5.15 1.06
N ILE A 90 -0.27 5.16 2.06
CA ILE A 90 1.17 5.24 1.89
C ILE A 90 1.86 4.09 2.61
N ALA A 91 2.50 3.20 1.84
CA ALA A 91 3.43 2.20 2.33
C ALA A 91 4.76 2.37 1.59
N GLY A 92 5.88 2.57 2.32
CA GLY A 92 7.20 2.77 1.73
C GLY A 92 7.99 3.90 2.38
N THR A 93 8.88 4.56 1.63
CA THR A 93 9.72 5.62 2.17
C THR A 93 9.00 6.96 2.24
N VAL A 94 9.19 7.70 3.34
CA VAL A 94 8.47 8.96 3.60
C VAL A 94 8.73 10.02 2.52
N GLY A 95 9.99 10.21 2.13
CA GLY A 95 10.35 11.22 1.13
C GLY A 95 9.77 10.93 -0.25
N ALA A 96 9.83 9.66 -0.69
CA ALA A 96 9.23 9.25 -1.96
C ALA A 96 7.70 9.39 -1.94
N ALA A 97 7.07 9.01 -0.82
CA ALA A 97 5.63 9.17 -0.64
C ALA A 97 5.18 10.63 -0.72
N GLN A 98 5.89 11.55 -0.06
CA GLN A 98 5.61 12.99 -0.12
C GLN A 98 5.76 13.55 -1.54
N ALA A 99 6.81 13.14 -2.26
CA ALA A 99 7.03 13.54 -3.64
C ALA A 99 5.90 13.04 -4.55
N TYR A 100 5.53 11.77 -4.39
CA TYR A 100 4.42 11.14 -5.11
C TYR A 100 3.10 11.89 -4.91
N LEU A 101 2.70 12.10 -3.64
CA LEU A 101 1.45 12.78 -3.30
C LEU A 101 1.40 14.22 -3.86
N LYS A 102 2.51 14.96 -3.71
CA LYS A 102 2.60 16.34 -4.23
C LYS A 102 2.42 16.38 -5.73
N GLN A 103 3.06 15.48 -6.46
CA GLN A 103 2.97 15.42 -7.90
C GLN A 103 1.60 14.96 -8.38
N LEU A 104 1.00 13.94 -7.74
CA LEU A 104 -0.32 13.44 -8.09
C LEU A 104 -1.41 14.51 -7.90
N ARG A 105 -1.38 15.26 -6.79
CA ARG A 105 -2.28 16.40 -6.56
C ARG A 105 -2.10 17.48 -7.62
N ALA A 106 -0.86 17.83 -7.94
CA ALA A 106 -0.59 18.86 -8.95
C ALA A 106 -1.11 18.47 -10.35
N GLU A 107 -0.99 17.19 -10.74
CA GLU A 107 -1.52 16.71 -12.01
C GLU A 107 -3.05 16.68 -12.03
N ALA A 108 -3.70 16.31 -10.92
CA ALA A 108 -5.15 16.33 -10.78
C ALA A 108 -5.69 17.78 -10.90
N ASP A 109 -5.09 18.72 -10.17
CA ASP A 109 -5.45 20.14 -10.21
C ASP A 109 -5.24 20.74 -11.62
N LEU A 110 -4.12 20.38 -12.26
CA LEU A 110 -3.79 20.86 -13.61
C LEU A 110 -4.77 20.33 -14.66
N TYR A 111 -5.19 19.08 -14.52
CA TYR A 111 -6.21 18.49 -15.39
C TYR A 111 -7.54 19.21 -15.24
N GLU A 112 -8.02 19.42 -14.00
CA GLU A 112 -9.27 20.12 -13.73
C GLU A 112 -9.25 21.55 -14.27
N ASN A 113 -8.15 22.29 -14.05
CA ASN A 113 -7.97 23.65 -14.59
C ASN A 113 -7.99 23.72 -16.11
N ARG A 114 -7.49 22.69 -16.80
CA ARG A 114 -7.44 22.68 -18.27
C ARG A 114 -8.73 22.19 -18.92
N ARG A 115 -9.42 21.26 -18.28
CA ARG A 115 -10.58 20.58 -18.84
C ARG A 115 -11.92 21.09 -18.30
N GLY A 116 -11.91 21.78 -17.16
CA GLY A 116 -13.12 22.23 -16.48
C GLY A 116 -13.94 21.09 -15.88
N SER A 117 -13.33 19.87 -15.78
CA SER A 117 -13.96 18.70 -15.19
C SER A 117 -12.92 17.92 -14.38
N ARG A 118 -13.36 17.24 -13.36
CA ARG A 118 -12.50 16.40 -12.52
C ARG A 118 -11.93 15.22 -13.31
N MET A 119 -10.77 14.74 -12.87
CA MET A 119 -10.13 13.55 -13.41
C MET A 119 -10.91 12.32 -12.97
N SER A 120 -11.20 11.38 -13.88
CA SER A 120 -11.80 10.10 -13.52
C SER A 120 -10.81 9.23 -12.73
N MET A 121 -11.32 8.28 -11.98
CA MET A 121 -10.48 7.34 -11.20
C MET A 121 -9.55 6.52 -12.10
N GLU A 122 -10.00 6.14 -13.29
CA GLU A 122 -9.15 5.49 -14.29
C GLU A 122 -7.99 6.39 -14.72
N ALA A 123 -8.25 7.65 -15.04
CA ALA A 123 -7.23 8.61 -15.44
C ALA A 123 -6.26 8.91 -14.27
N LEU A 124 -6.80 9.12 -13.06
CA LEU A 124 -6.01 9.40 -11.86
C LEU A 124 -5.07 8.23 -11.52
N SER A 125 -5.56 7.00 -11.58
CA SER A 125 -4.74 5.79 -11.35
C SER A 125 -3.68 5.59 -12.43
N THR A 126 -3.98 5.93 -13.68
CA THR A 126 -3.01 5.90 -14.79
C THR A 126 -1.88 6.90 -14.58
N VAL A 127 -2.22 8.15 -14.25
CA VAL A 127 -1.23 9.20 -13.92
C VAL A 127 -0.45 8.80 -12.67
N GLY A 128 -1.13 8.31 -11.62
CA GLY A 128 -0.51 7.84 -10.39
C GLY A 128 0.51 6.74 -10.62
N SER A 129 0.20 5.72 -11.42
CA SER A 129 1.13 4.64 -11.73
C SER A 129 2.35 5.13 -12.53
N ALA A 130 2.16 6.11 -13.42
CA ALA A 130 3.26 6.69 -14.19
C ALA A 130 4.23 7.49 -13.31
N ILE A 131 3.71 8.30 -12.36
CA ILE A 131 4.49 9.06 -11.39
C ILE A 131 5.26 8.13 -10.45
N LEU A 132 4.65 7.00 -10.09
CA LEU A 132 5.18 6.06 -9.10
C LEU A 132 6.44 5.31 -9.58
N ARG A 133 6.71 5.30 -10.88
CA ARG A 133 7.85 4.54 -11.44
C ARG A 133 9.18 4.90 -10.79
N GLY A 134 9.86 3.88 -10.27
CA GLY A 134 11.16 4.01 -9.59
C GLY A 134 11.07 4.53 -8.17
N LEU A 135 9.88 4.85 -7.65
CA LEU A 135 9.70 5.24 -6.26
C LEU A 135 9.45 4.01 -5.38
N PRO A 136 10.13 3.87 -4.23
CA PRO A 136 9.92 2.76 -3.30
C PRO A 136 8.68 2.99 -2.43
N VAL A 137 7.51 3.02 -3.08
CA VAL A 137 6.19 3.22 -2.47
C VAL A 137 5.19 2.27 -3.12
N SER A 138 4.29 1.69 -2.33
CA SER A 138 3.23 0.79 -2.78
C SER A 138 1.88 1.29 -2.22
N PRO A 139 1.25 2.27 -2.87
CA PRO A 139 0.01 2.86 -2.41
C PRO A 139 -1.21 2.05 -2.83
N LEU A 140 -2.30 2.18 -2.06
CA LEU A 140 -3.67 1.95 -2.52
C LEU A 140 -4.29 3.30 -2.86
N LEU A 141 -4.88 3.42 -4.02
CA LEU A 141 -5.67 4.58 -4.45
C LEU A 141 -7.13 4.18 -4.46
N GLY A 142 -7.92 4.77 -3.58
CA GLY A 142 -9.36 4.56 -3.51
C GLY A 142 -10.11 5.84 -3.83
N GLY A 143 -11.22 5.72 -4.55
CA GLY A 143 -12.01 6.88 -4.90
C GLY A 143 -13.34 6.54 -5.55
N VAL A 144 -14.12 7.57 -5.81
CA VAL A 144 -15.45 7.47 -6.42
C VAL A 144 -15.53 8.41 -7.62
N ASP A 145 -15.95 7.86 -8.77
CA ASP A 145 -16.23 8.66 -9.96
C ASP A 145 -17.61 9.30 -9.85
N PRO A 146 -17.68 10.64 -9.86
CA PRO A 146 -18.96 11.35 -9.72
C PRO A 146 -19.84 11.26 -10.99
N THR A 147 -19.28 10.82 -12.10
CA THR A 147 -19.96 10.68 -13.40
C THR A 147 -20.29 9.23 -13.65
N GLY A 148 -21.48 8.84 -13.41
CA GLY A 148 -21.97 7.47 -13.49
C GLY A 148 -22.79 7.12 -12.27
N ALA A 149 -23.22 8.17 -11.54
CA ALA A 149 -24.13 8.01 -10.43
C ALA A 149 -25.27 7.08 -10.86
N ASP A 150 -25.43 5.99 -10.15
CA ASP A 150 -26.59 5.15 -10.25
C ASP A 150 -27.85 5.95 -9.91
N GLU A 151 -29.03 5.31 -9.96
CA GLU A 151 -30.30 5.96 -9.65
C GLU A 151 -30.33 6.57 -8.22
N ASN A 152 -29.36 6.24 -7.36
CA ASN A 152 -29.23 6.71 -5.98
C ASN A 152 -28.25 7.89 -5.83
N GLY A 153 -27.52 8.28 -6.90
CA GLY A 153 -26.56 9.37 -6.87
C GLY A 153 -25.22 9.01 -6.22
N ALA A 154 -25.02 7.77 -5.79
CA ALA A 154 -23.73 7.23 -5.38
C ALA A 154 -22.87 7.05 -6.62
N GLY A 155 -21.69 7.64 -6.68
CA GLY A 155 -20.77 7.43 -7.80
C GLY A 155 -20.23 6.00 -7.82
N GLU A 156 -19.49 5.64 -8.88
CA GLU A 156 -18.86 4.32 -8.99
C GLU A 156 -17.59 4.24 -8.14
N PRO A 157 -17.51 3.34 -7.14
CA PRO A 157 -16.33 3.19 -6.32
C PRO A 157 -15.23 2.39 -7.03
N HIS A 158 -13.99 2.84 -6.92
CA HIS A 158 -12.80 2.22 -7.50
C HIS A 158 -11.69 2.09 -6.48
N LEU A 159 -11.02 0.94 -6.47
CA LEU A 159 -9.83 0.68 -5.67
C LEU A 159 -8.70 0.19 -6.58
N TYR A 160 -7.55 0.85 -6.55
CA TYR A 160 -6.39 0.47 -7.32
C TYR A 160 -5.20 0.18 -6.41
N GLN A 161 -4.54 -0.95 -6.63
CA GLN A 161 -3.20 -1.19 -6.12
C GLN A 161 -2.18 -0.72 -7.15
N LEU A 162 -1.24 0.12 -6.73
CA LEU A 162 -0.18 0.65 -7.57
C LEU A 162 1.19 0.20 -7.07
N ASP A 163 2.16 0.08 -7.97
CA ASP A 163 3.53 -0.32 -7.62
C ASP A 163 4.61 0.53 -8.30
N GLY A 164 5.83 0.48 -7.74
CA GLY A 164 6.98 1.24 -8.23
C GLY A 164 7.51 0.79 -9.60
N ALA A 165 7.06 -0.32 -10.16
CA ALA A 165 7.35 -0.71 -11.54
C ALA A 165 6.42 0.01 -12.55
N GLY A 166 5.39 0.68 -12.05
CA GLY A 166 4.36 1.35 -12.83
C GLY A 166 3.16 0.43 -13.11
N GLY A 167 3.02 -0.64 -12.32
CA GLY A 167 1.86 -1.52 -12.34
C GLY A 167 0.62 -0.84 -11.74
N ARG A 168 -0.55 -1.23 -12.26
CA ARG A 168 -1.86 -0.80 -11.81
C ARG A 168 -2.81 -1.98 -11.88
N ILE A 169 -3.35 -2.37 -10.73
CA ILE A 169 -4.35 -3.43 -10.63
C ILE A 169 -5.60 -2.82 -10.02
N GLU A 170 -6.73 -2.99 -10.66
CA GLU A 170 -8.04 -2.63 -10.12
C GLU A 170 -8.58 -3.80 -9.31
N GLU A 171 -8.97 -3.52 -8.08
CA GLU A 171 -9.49 -4.49 -7.13
C GLU A 171 -11.00 -4.33 -6.99
N SER A 172 -11.72 -5.41 -7.16
CA SER A 172 -13.19 -5.38 -7.11
C SER A 172 -13.78 -5.62 -5.71
N ALA A 173 -12.94 -5.94 -4.73
CA ALA A 173 -13.37 -6.28 -3.37
C ALA A 173 -12.53 -5.54 -2.33
N TYR A 174 -11.32 -5.99 -2.11
CA TYR A 174 -10.40 -5.41 -1.14
C TYR A 174 -8.95 -5.61 -1.56
N ALA A 175 -8.06 -4.82 -0.97
CA ALA A 175 -6.62 -4.98 -1.11
C ALA A 175 -5.91 -4.64 0.20
N ALA A 176 -4.69 -5.16 0.34
CA ALA A 176 -3.78 -4.76 1.41
C ALA A 176 -2.36 -4.59 0.86
N THR A 177 -1.62 -3.60 1.39
CA THR A 177 -0.20 -3.42 1.07
C THR A 177 0.64 -3.15 2.31
N GLY A 178 1.96 -3.22 2.15
CA GLY A 178 2.92 -3.04 3.24
C GLY A 178 3.30 -4.33 3.94
N SER A 179 4.11 -4.23 5.01
CA SER A 179 4.69 -5.39 5.70
C SER A 179 3.66 -6.30 6.38
N GLY A 180 2.53 -5.73 6.83
CA GLY A 180 1.46 -6.48 7.48
C GLY A 180 0.39 -7.02 6.52
N MET A 181 0.54 -6.85 5.20
CA MET A 181 -0.49 -7.18 4.20
C MET A 181 -1.01 -8.62 4.30
N THR A 182 -0.15 -9.59 4.55
CA THR A 182 -0.56 -11.01 4.60
C THR A 182 -1.57 -11.30 5.70
N VAL A 183 -1.37 -10.69 6.89
CA VAL A 183 -2.29 -10.84 8.01
C VAL A 183 -3.57 -10.08 7.76
N ALA A 184 -3.46 -8.85 7.27
CA ALA A 184 -4.61 -8.00 6.92
C ALA A 184 -5.49 -8.66 5.85
N THR A 185 -4.90 -9.20 4.77
CA THR A 185 -5.64 -9.93 3.73
C THR A 185 -6.42 -11.12 4.30
N GLY A 186 -5.79 -11.92 5.18
CA GLY A 186 -6.49 -13.06 5.80
C GLY A 186 -7.65 -12.65 6.73
N ALA A 187 -7.60 -11.46 7.32
CA ALA A 187 -8.74 -10.90 8.07
C ALA A 187 -9.85 -10.41 7.12
N LEU A 188 -9.47 -9.69 6.06
CA LEU A 188 -10.41 -9.20 5.05
C LEU A 188 -11.15 -10.34 4.35
N GLU A 189 -10.46 -11.41 3.94
CA GLU A 189 -11.07 -12.60 3.32
C GLU A 189 -12.20 -13.20 4.16
N ARG A 190 -12.07 -13.15 5.47
CA ARG A 190 -13.06 -13.73 6.38
C ARG A 190 -14.27 -12.84 6.64
N GLU A 191 -14.06 -11.52 6.60
CA GLU A 191 -15.02 -10.53 7.11
C GLU A 191 -15.57 -9.59 6.04
N TYR A 192 -15.08 -9.68 4.80
CA TYR A 192 -15.56 -8.87 3.69
C TYR A 192 -17.00 -9.21 3.33
N ASP A 193 -17.82 -8.17 3.25
CA ASP A 193 -19.20 -8.25 2.77
C ASP A 193 -19.34 -7.33 1.53
N PRO A 194 -19.63 -7.89 0.34
CA PRO A 194 -19.75 -7.11 -0.90
C PRO A 194 -20.95 -6.16 -0.92
N ASP A 195 -21.94 -6.39 -0.08
CA ASP A 195 -23.16 -5.57 -0.02
C ASP A 195 -23.10 -4.49 1.08
N ALA A 196 -21.97 -4.45 1.84
CA ALA A 196 -21.77 -3.49 2.92
C ALA A 196 -21.61 -2.07 2.35
N ASP A 197 -22.25 -1.09 2.98
CA ASP A 197 -21.92 0.32 2.79
C ASP A 197 -20.59 0.70 3.51
N VAL A 198 -20.11 1.92 3.26
CA VAL A 198 -18.86 2.43 3.86
C VAL A 198 -18.87 2.35 5.38
N GLU A 199 -20.00 2.66 6.05
CA GLU A 199 -20.08 2.64 7.51
C GLU A 199 -19.99 1.21 8.08
N VAL A 200 -20.56 0.24 7.39
CA VAL A 200 -20.49 -1.18 7.75
C VAL A 200 -19.11 -1.77 7.45
N ALA A 201 -18.43 -1.32 6.40
CA ALA A 201 -17.08 -1.78 6.04
C ALA A 201 -15.96 -1.22 6.94
N VAL A 202 -16.18 -0.09 7.62
CA VAL A 202 -15.17 0.53 8.51
C VAL A 202 -14.68 -0.40 9.61
N PRO A 203 -15.53 -1.08 10.41
CA PRO A 203 -15.06 -2.04 11.41
C PRO A 203 -14.14 -3.12 10.82
N THR A 204 -14.51 -3.70 9.69
CA THR A 204 -13.72 -4.73 8.99
C THR A 204 -12.33 -4.21 8.60
N ALA A 205 -12.24 -2.98 8.07
CA ALA A 205 -10.96 -2.36 7.74
C ALA A 205 -10.10 -2.10 8.99
N VAL A 206 -10.70 -1.65 10.08
CA VAL A 206 -10.03 -1.41 11.35
C VAL A 206 -9.49 -2.72 11.94
N ASP A 207 -10.30 -3.76 11.99
CA ASP A 207 -9.93 -5.06 12.55
C ASP A 207 -8.81 -5.72 11.75
N ALA A 208 -8.81 -5.57 10.42
CA ALA A 208 -7.73 -6.06 9.57
C ALA A 208 -6.38 -5.37 9.88
N VAL A 209 -6.38 -4.05 10.07
CA VAL A 209 -5.16 -3.30 10.45
C VAL A 209 -4.70 -3.65 11.86
N LEU A 210 -5.63 -3.80 12.82
CA LEU A 210 -5.31 -4.19 14.18
C LEU A 210 -4.76 -5.61 14.26
N ALA A 211 -5.36 -6.58 13.55
CA ALA A 211 -4.85 -7.94 13.46
C ALA A 211 -3.42 -8.01 12.89
N ALA A 212 -3.14 -7.21 11.85
CA ALA A 212 -1.79 -7.07 11.32
C ALA A 212 -0.83 -6.45 12.34
N SER A 213 -1.28 -5.43 13.09
CA SER A 213 -0.46 -4.74 14.09
C SER A 213 -0.02 -5.63 15.26
N GLU A 214 -0.72 -6.73 15.52
CA GLU A 214 -0.32 -7.72 16.53
C GLU A 214 0.81 -8.64 16.07
N ARG A 215 1.03 -8.76 14.76
CA ARG A 215 2.00 -9.71 14.18
C ARG A 215 3.15 -9.01 13.45
N ASP A 216 2.89 -7.83 12.88
CA ASP A 216 3.90 -7.02 12.19
C ASP A 216 4.51 -6.00 13.16
N THR A 217 5.78 -6.17 13.48
CA THR A 217 6.52 -5.27 14.38
C THR A 217 6.62 -3.85 13.85
N ALA A 218 6.46 -3.66 12.56
CA ALA A 218 6.56 -2.38 11.88
C ALA A 218 5.23 -1.61 11.83
N SER A 219 4.11 -2.27 12.13
CA SER A 219 2.77 -1.67 12.18
C SER A 219 2.27 -1.48 13.62
N GLY A 220 1.32 -0.56 13.84
CA GLY A 220 0.67 -0.36 15.14
C GLY A 220 0.34 1.07 15.51
N ASN A 221 0.07 1.29 16.80
CA ASN A 221 -0.22 2.59 17.43
C ASN A 221 -1.57 3.23 17.02
N GLY A 222 -2.54 2.40 16.65
CA GLY A 222 -3.87 2.81 16.24
C GLY A 222 -4.05 2.82 14.74
N VAL A 223 -5.21 3.30 14.29
CA VAL A 223 -5.65 3.25 12.90
C VAL A 223 -6.10 4.64 12.45
N VAL A 224 -5.75 5.01 11.24
CA VAL A 224 -6.39 6.10 10.49
C VAL A 224 -7.32 5.48 9.48
N VAL A 225 -8.57 5.93 9.47
CA VAL A 225 -9.59 5.49 8.51
C VAL A 225 -9.96 6.67 7.62
N ALA A 226 -10.06 6.46 6.33
CA ALA A 226 -10.68 7.39 5.39
C ALA A 226 -11.90 6.74 4.74
N ARG A 227 -13.03 7.43 4.82
CA ARG A 227 -14.25 7.15 4.07
C ARG A 227 -14.21 7.99 2.81
N VAL A 228 -14.32 7.35 1.67
CA VAL A 228 -14.31 8.02 0.38
C VAL A 228 -15.63 7.73 -0.31
N THR A 229 -16.44 8.75 -0.50
CA THR A 229 -17.76 8.68 -1.15
C THR A 229 -17.87 9.71 -2.27
N GLY A 230 -18.98 9.75 -2.97
CA GLY A 230 -19.28 10.82 -3.95
C GLY A 230 -19.30 12.22 -3.34
N ASP A 231 -19.58 12.34 -2.04
CA ASP A 231 -19.61 13.60 -1.30
C ASP A 231 -18.22 14.09 -0.89
N GLY A 232 -17.23 13.21 -0.86
CA GLY A 232 -15.86 13.58 -0.51
C GLY A 232 -15.08 12.55 0.31
N VAL A 233 -14.07 13.03 1.01
CA VAL A 233 -13.18 12.23 1.85
C VAL A 233 -13.27 12.69 3.29
N GLU A 234 -13.68 11.79 4.17
CA GLU A 234 -13.69 12.01 5.61
C GLU A 234 -12.66 11.11 6.28
N THR A 235 -11.89 11.68 7.22
CA THR A 235 -10.89 10.90 7.96
C THR A 235 -11.14 10.92 9.44
N GLU A 236 -10.92 9.77 10.08
CA GLU A 236 -10.99 9.63 11.54
C GLU A 236 -9.78 8.89 12.09
N LEU A 237 -9.53 9.11 13.38
CA LEU A 237 -8.48 8.45 14.14
C LEU A 237 -9.10 7.45 15.12
N ARG A 238 -8.51 6.24 15.18
CA ARG A 238 -8.83 5.24 16.18
C ARG A 238 -7.57 4.85 16.95
N ASP A 239 -7.74 4.56 18.23
CA ASP A 239 -6.64 4.10 19.09
C ASP A 239 -6.25 2.64 18.79
N ALA A 240 -5.31 2.11 19.56
CA ALA A 240 -4.84 0.74 19.42
C ALA A 240 -5.88 -0.34 19.78
N THR A 241 -7.04 0.05 20.34
CA THR A 241 -8.18 -0.84 20.60
C THR A 241 -9.29 -0.71 19.57
N GLY A 242 -9.10 0.17 18.57
CA GLY A 242 -10.11 0.48 17.56
C GLY A 242 -11.14 1.52 18.00
N ALA A 243 -11.03 2.06 19.22
CA ALA A 243 -11.95 3.08 19.73
C ALA A 243 -11.69 4.44 19.05
N HIS A 244 -12.76 5.16 18.74
CA HIS A 244 -12.69 6.48 18.12
C HIS A 244 -11.94 7.48 19.03
N MET A 245 -10.95 8.15 18.49
CA MET A 245 -10.22 9.24 19.13
C MET A 245 -10.86 10.56 18.67
N GLY A 246 -11.57 11.25 19.54
CA GLY A 246 -12.22 12.52 19.19
C GLY A 246 -11.24 13.53 18.57
N GLY A 247 -11.53 13.98 17.36
CA GLY A 247 -10.77 14.94 16.57
C GLY A 247 -10.69 14.51 15.12
N ALA A 248 -11.13 15.36 14.19
CA ALA A 248 -10.84 15.16 12.77
C ALA A 248 -9.32 15.15 12.58
N ALA A 249 -8.78 14.20 11.81
CA ALA A 249 -7.40 14.28 11.36
C ALA A 249 -7.29 15.51 10.44
N GLY A 250 -6.88 16.64 11.01
CA GLY A 250 -6.69 17.86 10.24
C GLY A 250 -5.68 17.60 9.15
N GLY A 251 -6.09 17.75 7.90
CA GLY A 251 -5.19 17.70 6.76
C GLY A 251 -4.03 18.68 7.00
N VAL A 252 -2.83 18.20 6.81
CA VAL A 252 -1.63 19.05 6.85
C VAL A 252 -1.78 20.05 5.70
N ARG A 253 -1.92 21.35 6.07
CA ARG A 253 -1.92 22.47 5.12
C ARG A 253 -0.52 22.68 4.56
#